data_e7f27a54cec3aa543ed01972874c3a7c
#
_entry.id   e7f27a54cec3aa543ed01972874c3a7c
#
_cell.length_a   1.000
_cell.length_b   1.000
_cell.length_c   1.000
_cell.angle_alpha   90.00
_cell.angle_beta   90.00
_cell.angle_gamma   90.00
#
_symmetry.space_group_name_H-M   'P 1'
#
loop_
_entity.id
_entity.type
_entity.pdbx_description
1 polymer ?
#
loop_
_entity_poly.entity_id
_entity_poly.type
_entity_poly.pdbx_seq_one_letter_code
_entity_poly.pdbx_strand_id
1 'polypeptide(L)'
;MFRDTPMIVQAMVIYYGIRLAGGSISPIPAGILVTFLNTGAYMAETVRAGIKSIDVGQREGALALGMSPLKAMVVVIIPQAFRNIIPEMANMFLTNLKMTSVLNVIGVSELFLVAKTTGAIYYRYFEAYLLIAAIFFVLCFIFNRLFLILEKKLAAKKDYVLAVEYIDDGQ
;
A
#
# COMPACT_ATOMS: atom_id res chain seq x y z
N MET A 1 -7.62 -11.58 10.88
CA MET A 1 -7.01 -11.18 12.16
C MET A 1 -6.19 -9.90 12.06
N PHE A 2 -5.08 -9.81 11.31
CA PHE A 2 -4.31 -8.54 11.20
C PHE A 2 -5.06 -7.40 10.50
N ARG A 3 -6.00 -7.68 9.63
CA ARG A 3 -6.83 -6.67 8.95
C ARG A 3 -8.01 -6.17 9.81
N ASP A 4 -8.40 -6.92 10.81
CA ASP A 4 -9.62 -6.69 11.59
C ASP A 4 -9.30 -6.01 12.93
N THR A 5 -8.02 -5.72 13.20
CA THR A 5 -7.56 -5.06 14.42
C THR A 5 -6.81 -3.76 14.07
N PRO A 6 -6.99 -2.67 14.86
CA PRO A 6 -6.27 -1.42 14.64
C PRO A 6 -4.75 -1.60 14.78
N MET A 7 -3.99 -0.94 13.90
CA MET A 7 -2.53 -1.00 13.90
C MET A 7 -1.92 -0.57 15.25
N ILE A 8 -2.53 0.40 15.93
CA ILE A 8 -2.09 0.85 17.26
C ILE A 8 -2.16 -0.28 18.30
N VAL A 9 -3.23 -1.09 18.27
CA VAL A 9 -3.40 -2.25 19.18
C VAL A 9 -2.35 -3.32 18.86
N GLN A 10 -2.12 -3.61 17.56
CA GLN A 10 -1.08 -4.55 17.14
C GLN A 10 0.30 -4.12 17.62
N ALA A 11 0.61 -2.81 17.52
CA ALA A 11 1.87 -2.24 17.98
C ALA A 11 2.07 -2.47 19.49
N MET A 12 1.05 -2.18 20.29
CA MET A 12 1.11 -2.37 21.73
C MET A 12 1.23 -3.85 22.10
N VAL A 13 0.42 -4.73 21.50
CA VAL A 13 0.43 -6.17 21.80
C VAL A 13 1.78 -6.79 21.44
N ILE A 14 2.35 -6.46 20.28
CA ILE A 14 3.65 -7.01 19.85
C ILE A 14 4.78 -6.46 20.73
N TYR A 15 4.81 -5.16 20.95
CA TYR A 15 5.90 -4.51 21.69
C TYR A 15 5.93 -4.93 23.15
N TYR A 16 4.79 -4.86 23.84
CA TYR A 16 4.69 -5.24 25.25
C TYR A 16 4.65 -6.75 25.45
N GLY A 17 4.06 -7.52 24.49
CA GLY A 17 4.03 -8.96 24.55
C GLY A 17 5.42 -9.60 24.48
N ILE A 18 6.31 -9.10 23.61
CA ILE A 18 7.72 -9.56 23.53
C ILE A 18 8.43 -9.29 24.88
N ARG A 19 8.20 -8.13 25.48
CA ARG A 19 8.79 -7.79 26.78
C ARG A 19 8.26 -8.65 27.92
N LEU A 20 6.97 -8.93 27.91
CA LEU A 20 6.34 -9.81 28.90
C LEU A 20 6.88 -11.25 28.81
N ALA A 21 7.21 -11.71 27.60
CA ALA A 21 7.83 -13.01 27.36
C ALA A 21 9.34 -13.07 27.69
N GLY A 22 9.90 -12.01 28.30
CA GLY A 22 11.32 -11.92 28.67
C GLY A 22 12.26 -11.50 27.53
N GLY A 23 11.72 -11.14 26.34
CA GLY A 23 12.48 -10.62 25.24
C GLY A 23 12.71 -9.10 25.37
N SER A 24 13.60 -8.57 24.50
CA SER A 24 13.80 -7.13 24.36
C SER A 24 13.76 -6.75 22.87
N ILE A 25 12.97 -5.75 22.57
CA ILE A 25 12.89 -5.16 21.24
C ILE A 25 12.85 -3.64 21.36
N SER A 26 13.62 -2.92 20.56
CA SER A 26 13.55 -1.46 20.55
C SER A 26 12.32 -0.98 19.74
N PRO A 27 11.85 0.26 19.95
CA PRO A 27 10.64 0.77 19.30
C PRO A 27 10.66 0.69 17.76
N ILE A 28 11.79 1.04 17.13
CA ILE A 28 11.90 1.07 15.66
C ILE A 28 11.72 -0.31 15.03
N PRO A 29 12.49 -1.36 15.40
CA PRO A 29 12.24 -2.71 14.88
C PRO A 29 10.85 -3.24 15.16
N ALA A 30 10.28 -2.93 16.33
CA ALA A 30 8.89 -3.31 16.65
C ALA A 30 7.90 -2.60 15.70
N GLY A 31 8.09 -1.31 15.45
CA GLY A 31 7.28 -0.55 14.51
C GLY A 31 7.38 -1.07 13.08
N ILE A 32 8.58 -1.43 12.62
CA ILE A 32 8.81 -2.05 11.31
C ILE A 32 8.07 -3.38 11.22
N LEU A 33 8.20 -4.24 12.22
CA LEU A 33 7.52 -5.54 12.26
C LEU A 33 6.00 -5.39 12.18
N VAL A 34 5.42 -4.48 12.98
CA VAL A 34 3.98 -4.20 12.97
C VAL A 34 3.51 -3.70 11.61
N THR A 35 4.22 -2.70 11.06
CA THR A 35 3.89 -2.15 9.75
C THR A 35 3.98 -3.21 8.65
N PHE A 36 5.02 -4.04 8.68
CA PHE A 36 5.20 -5.13 7.73
C PHE A 36 4.05 -6.14 7.79
N LEU A 37 3.67 -6.60 8.99
CA LEU A 37 2.59 -7.58 9.17
C LEU A 37 1.23 -7.00 8.77
N ASN A 38 0.94 -5.77 9.18
CA ASN A 38 -0.29 -5.08 8.85
C ASN A 38 -0.40 -4.85 7.34
N THR A 39 0.59 -4.19 6.74
CA THR A 39 0.62 -3.87 5.31
C THR A 39 0.64 -5.14 4.46
N GLY A 40 1.40 -6.15 4.87
CA GLY A 40 1.46 -7.45 4.19
C GLY A 40 0.11 -8.15 4.12
N ALA A 41 -0.67 -8.08 5.20
CA ALA A 41 -2.02 -8.64 5.22
C ALA A 41 -2.98 -7.93 4.24
N TYR A 42 -2.90 -6.61 4.12
CA TYR A 42 -3.67 -5.86 3.13
C TYR A 42 -3.16 -6.12 1.71
N MET A 43 -1.83 -6.12 1.51
CA MET A 43 -1.22 -6.36 0.20
C MET A 43 -1.57 -7.74 -0.36
N ALA A 44 -1.60 -8.78 0.47
CA ALA A 44 -2.00 -10.11 0.05
C ALA A 44 -3.42 -10.13 -0.54
N GLU A 45 -4.34 -9.37 0.04
CA GLU A 45 -5.71 -9.26 -0.47
C GLU A 45 -5.79 -8.41 -1.73
N THR A 46 -5.04 -7.31 -1.80
CA THR A 46 -4.94 -6.46 -3.00
C THR A 46 -4.43 -7.28 -4.18
N VAL A 47 -3.39 -8.10 -3.98
CA VAL A 47 -2.87 -9.01 -5.03
C VAL A 47 -3.93 -10.04 -5.43
N ARG A 48 -4.61 -10.64 -4.46
CA ARG A 48 -5.70 -11.59 -4.75
C ARG A 48 -6.82 -10.94 -5.55
N ALA A 49 -7.26 -9.75 -5.16
CA ALA A 49 -8.30 -8.99 -5.86
C ALA A 49 -7.86 -8.60 -7.27
N GLY A 50 -6.61 -8.15 -7.44
CA GLY A 50 -6.04 -7.81 -8.74
C GLY A 50 -5.98 -9.00 -9.70
N ILE A 51 -5.61 -10.18 -9.21
CA ILE A 51 -5.64 -11.41 -10.03
C ILE A 51 -7.07 -11.78 -10.42
N LYS A 52 -8.02 -11.70 -9.47
CA LYS A 52 -9.43 -12.01 -9.70
C LYS A 52 -10.13 -10.99 -10.62
N SER A 53 -9.62 -9.78 -10.75
CA SER A 53 -10.18 -8.75 -11.62
C SER A 53 -9.90 -8.98 -13.12
N ILE A 54 -9.02 -9.94 -13.44
CA ILE A 54 -8.72 -10.28 -14.82
C ILE A 54 -9.85 -11.15 -15.37
N ASP A 55 -10.32 -10.79 -16.58
CA ASP A 55 -11.36 -11.53 -17.25
C ASP A 55 -10.98 -13.01 -17.44
N VAL A 56 -11.93 -13.90 -17.13
CA VAL A 56 -11.75 -15.36 -17.21
C VAL A 56 -11.39 -15.81 -18.63
N GLY A 57 -11.92 -15.13 -19.65
CA GLY A 57 -11.62 -15.38 -21.05
C GLY A 57 -10.13 -15.22 -21.40
N GLN A 58 -9.39 -14.36 -20.68
CA GLN A 58 -7.93 -14.24 -20.86
C GLN A 58 -7.22 -15.55 -20.49
N ARG A 59 -7.65 -16.19 -19.41
CA ARG A 59 -7.10 -17.48 -19.00
C ARG A 59 -7.53 -18.59 -19.92
N GLU A 60 -8.80 -18.65 -20.29
CA GLU A 60 -9.36 -19.69 -21.16
C GLU A 60 -8.74 -19.60 -22.56
N GLY A 61 -8.60 -18.40 -23.13
CA GLY A 61 -7.94 -18.18 -24.40
C GLY A 61 -6.47 -18.63 -24.41
N ALA A 62 -5.73 -18.31 -23.33
CA ALA A 62 -4.34 -18.77 -23.19
C ALA A 62 -4.23 -20.32 -23.14
N LEU A 63 -5.15 -20.97 -22.42
CA LEU A 63 -5.21 -22.44 -22.35
C LEU A 63 -5.59 -23.04 -23.70
N ALA A 64 -6.55 -22.46 -24.45
CA ALA A 64 -6.95 -22.90 -25.77
C ALA A 64 -5.81 -22.81 -26.80
N LEU A 65 -4.89 -21.84 -26.62
CA LEU A 65 -3.66 -21.73 -27.41
C LEU A 65 -2.55 -22.70 -26.94
N GLY A 66 -2.86 -23.67 -26.10
CA GLY A 66 -1.92 -24.70 -25.65
C GLY A 66 -0.96 -24.28 -24.55
N MET A 67 -1.18 -23.14 -23.88
CA MET A 67 -0.36 -22.77 -22.72
C MET A 67 -0.70 -23.65 -21.53
N SER A 68 0.34 -24.07 -20.78
CA SER A 68 0.10 -24.68 -19.48
C SER A 68 -0.51 -23.68 -18.50
N PRO A 69 -1.27 -24.11 -17.47
CA PRO A 69 -1.88 -23.21 -16.48
C PRO A 69 -0.90 -22.26 -15.82
N LEU A 70 0.30 -22.74 -15.51
CA LEU A 70 1.37 -21.92 -14.92
C LEU A 70 1.88 -20.87 -15.91
N LYS A 71 2.08 -21.25 -17.20
CA LYS A 71 2.51 -20.32 -18.23
C LYS A 71 1.45 -19.25 -18.51
N ALA A 72 0.18 -19.61 -18.57
CA ALA A 72 -0.95 -18.68 -18.70
C ALA A 72 -0.98 -17.70 -17.52
N MET A 73 -0.80 -18.20 -16.29
CA MET A 73 -0.75 -17.34 -15.09
C MET A 73 0.39 -16.33 -15.17
N VAL A 74 1.62 -16.77 -15.44
CA VAL A 74 2.82 -15.91 -15.37
C VAL A 74 2.91 -14.95 -16.57
N VAL A 75 2.52 -15.40 -17.77
CA VAL A 75 2.73 -14.62 -19.00
C VAL A 75 1.52 -13.74 -19.35
N VAL A 76 0.30 -14.18 -19.00
CA VAL A 76 -0.93 -13.46 -19.39
C VAL A 76 -1.57 -12.76 -18.19
N ILE A 77 -1.83 -13.49 -17.10
CA ILE A 77 -2.63 -12.98 -15.98
C ILE A 77 -1.84 -12.03 -15.09
N ILE A 78 -0.68 -12.45 -14.60
CA ILE A 78 0.12 -11.64 -13.63
C ILE A 78 0.49 -10.27 -14.19
N PRO A 79 0.96 -10.11 -15.45
CA PRO A 79 1.30 -8.79 -15.98
C PRO A 79 0.10 -7.83 -16.07
N GLN A 80 -1.08 -8.36 -16.36
CA GLN A 80 -2.32 -7.59 -16.39
C GLN A 80 -2.77 -7.25 -14.96
N ALA A 81 -2.80 -8.24 -14.05
CA ALA A 81 -3.14 -8.04 -12.65
C ALA A 81 -2.24 -7.01 -11.98
N PHE A 82 -0.93 -7.04 -12.25
CA PHE A 82 0.03 -6.09 -11.69
C PHE A 82 -0.31 -4.64 -12.04
N ARG A 83 -0.75 -4.37 -13.26
CA ARG A 83 -1.19 -3.03 -13.68
C ARG A 83 -2.42 -2.56 -12.91
N ASN A 84 -3.35 -3.48 -12.62
CA ASN A 84 -4.56 -3.16 -11.83
C ASN A 84 -4.24 -2.95 -10.34
N ILE A 85 -3.18 -3.57 -9.83
CA ILE A 85 -2.76 -3.50 -8.43
C ILE A 85 -1.99 -2.20 -8.12
N ILE A 86 -1.24 -1.65 -9.08
CA ILE A 86 -0.34 -0.49 -8.86
C ILE A 86 -1.06 0.72 -8.25
N PRO A 87 -2.24 1.17 -8.70
CA PRO A 87 -2.94 2.30 -8.09
C PRO A 87 -3.25 2.05 -6.61
N GLU A 88 -3.67 0.83 -6.27
CA GLU A 88 -3.97 0.45 -4.89
C GLU A 88 -2.70 0.38 -4.02
N MET A 89 -1.59 -0.10 -4.59
CA MET A 89 -0.28 -0.07 -3.91
C MET A 89 0.15 1.38 -3.59
N ALA A 90 -0.07 2.31 -4.52
CA ALA A 90 0.21 3.72 -4.32
C ALA A 90 -0.65 4.31 -3.18
N ASN A 91 -1.95 4.02 -3.17
CA ASN A 91 -2.87 4.42 -2.09
C ASN A 91 -2.45 3.83 -0.74
N MET A 92 -2.06 2.57 -0.72
CA MET A 92 -1.57 1.89 0.48
C MET A 92 -0.30 2.52 1.02
N PHE A 93 0.65 2.90 0.15
CA PHE A 93 1.85 3.62 0.55
C PHE A 93 1.51 4.96 1.22
N LEU A 94 0.63 5.78 0.61
CA LEU A 94 0.20 7.06 1.16
C LEU A 94 -0.55 6.89 2.50
N THR A 95 -1.31 5.82 2.64
CA THR A 95 -2.00 5.48 3.88
C THR A 95 -0.99 5.10 4.96
N ASN A 96 -0.02 4.24 4.66
CA ASN A 96 1.03 3.85 5.58
C ASN A 96 1.89 5.03 6.03
N LEU A 97 2.23 5.95 5.13
CA LEU A 97 2.97 7.17 5.46
C LEU A 97 2.31 7.96 6.60
N LYS A 98 0.98 8.01 6.62
CA LYS A 98 0.20 8.66 7.69
C LYS A 98 0.01 7.77 8.91
N MET A 99 -0.24 6.48 8.69
CA MET A 99 -0.54 5.52 9.76
C MET A 99 0.66 5.20 10.65
N THR A 100 1.90 5.37 10.16
CA THR A 100 3.10 5.22 11.00
C THR A 100 3.14 6.18 12.18
N SER A 101 2.39 7.29 12.14
CA SER A 101 2.24 8.21 13.27
C SER A 101 1.68 7.54 14.54
N VAL A 102 0.91 6.45 14.42
CA VAL A 102 0.38 5.74 15.60
C VAL A 102 1.46 4.99 16.38
N LEU A 103 2.64 4.75 15.77
CA LEU A 103 3.75 4.05 16.41
C LEU A 103 4.44 4.87 17.51
N ASN A 104 4.08 6.16 17.67
CA ASN A 104 4.50 6.96 18.81
C ASN A 104 4.09 6.33 20.16
N VAL A 105 3.03 5.54 20.18
CA VAL A 105 2.51 4.86 21.37
C VAL A 105 3.51 3.86 21.98
N ILE A 106 4.37 3.28 21.15
CA ILE A 106 5.46 2.38 21.58
C ILE A 106 6.81 3.08 21.66
N GLY A 107 6.83 4.42 21.49
CA GLY A 107 8.04 5.25 21.61
C GLY A 107 8.85 5.37 20.33
N VAL A 108 8.29 5.09 19.14
CA VAL A 108 8.95 5.43 17.89
C VAL A 108 9.02 6.94 17.74
N SER A 109 10.26 7.46 17.63
CA SER A 109 10.49 8.89 17.41
C SER A 109 10.22 9.20 15.94
N GLU A 110 9.05 9.74 15.67
CA GLU A 110 8.58 10.15 14.36
C GLU A 110 7.95 11.54 14.44
N LEU A 111 7.49 12.06 13.31
CA LEU A 111 7.06 13.45 13.17
C LEU A 111 5.94 13.86 14.15
N PHE A 112 4.96 12.97 14.38
CA PHE A 112 3.86 13.24 15.30
C PHE A 112 4.34 13.28 16.76
N LEU A 113 5.24 12.38 17.17
CA LEU A 113 5.82 12.39 18.52
C LEU A 113 6.61 13.69 18.77
N VAL A 114 7.40 14.12 17.79
CA VAL A 114 8.16 15.38 17.87
C VAL A 114 7.22 16.57 18.05
N ALA A 115 6.16 16.66 17.25
CA ALA A 115 5.19 17.75 17.41
C ALA A 115 4.45 17.70 18.75
N LYS A 116 4.06 16.50 19.21
CA LYS A 116 3.42 16.30 20.52
C LYS A 116 4.31 16.78 21.66
N THR A 117 5.57 16.39 21.64
CA THR A 117 6.53 16.78 22.69
C THR A 117 6.88 18.27 22.63
N THR A 118 7.09 18.81 21.43
CA THR A 118 7.35 20.25 21.25
C THR A 118 6.14 21.09 21.66
N GLY A 119 4.94 20.68 21.26
CA GLY A 119 3.71 21.34 21.68
C GLY A 119 3.52 21.34 23.19
N ALA A 120 3.91 20.25 23.87
CA ALA A 120 3.87 20.17 25.33
C ALA A 120 4.90 21.08 26.02
N ILE A 121 6.14 21.11 25.51
CA ILE A 121 7.23 21.93 26.10
C ILE A 121 6.89 23.43 26.01
N TYR A 122 6.37 23.88 24.86
CA TYR A 122 6.10 25.31 24.60
C TYR A 122 4.64 25.72 24.84
N TYR A 123 3.76 24.79 25.24
CA TYR A 123 2.32 24.99 25.40
C TYR A 123 1.64 25.50 24.11
N ARG A 124 2.16 25.11 22.93
CA ARG A 124 1.71 25.55 21.60
C ARG A 124 1.27 24.35 20.76
N TYR A 125 0.26 23.64 21.22
CA TYR A 125 -0.21 22.42 20.57
C TYR A 125 -0.79 22.67 19.17
N PHE A 126 -1.58 23.76 19.04
CA PHE A 126 -2.24 24.06 17.76
C PHE A 126 -1.21 24.29 16.66
N GLU A 127 -0.20 25.13 16.91
CA GLU A 127 0.82 25.45 15.92
C GLU A 127 1.69 24.22 15.59
N ALA A 128 2.03 23.40 16.60
CA ALA A 128 2.79 22.19 16.39
C ALA A 128 2.02 21.20 15.49
N TYR A 129 0.73 20.99 15.74
CA TYR A 129 -0.09 20.10 14.91
C TYR A 129 -0.40 20.68 13.55
N LEU A 130 -0.59 21.99 13.43
CA LEU A 130 -0.77 22.65 12.12
C LEU A 130 0.48 22.50 11.25
N LEU A 131 1.66 22.62 11.86
CA LEU A 131 2.94 22.45 11.15
C LEU A 131 3.08 21.02 10.60
N ILE A 132 2.83 19.98 11.41
CA ILE A 132 2.93 18.60 10.90
C ILE A 132 1.82 18.27 9.89
N ALA A 133 0.64 18.85 10.03
CA ALA A 133 -0.41 18.70 9.02
C ALA A 133 0.06 19.24 7.66
N ALA A 134 0.70 20.43 7.65
CA ALA A 134 1.29 21.00 6.45
C ALA A 134 2.42 20.10 5.87
N ILE A 135 3.30 19.57 6.72
CA ILE A 135 4.37 18.66 6.30
C ILE A 135 3.78 17.38 5.68
N PHE A 136 2.82 16.72 6.34
CA PHE A 136 2.16 15.53 5.78
C PHE A 136 1.43 15.84 4.48
N PHE A 137 0.77 17.00 4.38
CA PHE A 137 0.10 17.43 3.15
C PHE A 137 1.11 17.55 1.99
N VAL A 138 2.23 18.23 2.20
CA VAL A 138 3.27 18.39 1.17
C VAL A 138 3.87 17.03 0.79
N LEU A 139 4.21 16.19 1.75
CA LEU A 139 4.73 14.84 1.49
C LEU A 139 3.73 14.00 0.69
N CYS A 140 2.49 13.92 1.13
CA CYS A 140 1.44 13.18 0.43
C CYS A 140 1.19 13.74 -0.98
N PHE A 141 1.21 15.06 -1.15
CA PHE A 141 1.05 15.69 -2.45
C PHE A 141 2.18 15.30 -3.41
N ILE A 142 3.44 15.35 -2.97
CA ILE A 142 4.60 14.97 -3.78
C ILE A 142 4.51 13.50 -4.19
N PHE A 143 4.31 12.60 -3.23
CA PHE A 143 4.22 11.17 -3.54
C PHE A 143 3.03 10.84 -4.44
N ASN A 144 1.87 11.46 -4.21
CA ASN A 144 0.70 11.28 -5.06
C ASN A 144 1.00 11.70 -6.52
N ARG A 145 1.69 12.82 -6.74
CA ARG A 145 2.11 13.25 -8.08
C ARG A 145 3.09 12.26 -8.72
N LEU A 146 4.04 11.74 -7.96
CA LEU A 146 4.98 10.72 -8.45
C LEU A 146 4.26 9.44 -8.86
N PHE A 147 3.31 8.96 -8.03
CA PHE A 147 2.53 7.76 -8.36
C PHE A 147 1.63 7.96 -9.58
N LEU A 148 0.97 9.11 -9.74
CA LEU A 148 0.19 9.41 -10.94
C LEU A 148 1.03 9.39 -12.22
N ILE A 149 2.29 9.84 -12.17
CA ILE A 149 3.22 9.75 -13.31
C ILE A 149 3.56 8.29 -13.61
N LEU A 150 3.81 7.48 -12.58
CA LEU A 150 4.08 6.04 -12.73
C LEU A 150 2.87 5.31 -13.32
N GLU A 151 1.67 5.56 -12.80
CA GLU A 151 0.42 4.97 -13.31
C GLU A 151 0.20 5.30 -14.78
N LYS A 152 0.37 6.57 -15.18
CA LYS A 152 0.25 6.99 -16.59
C LYS A 152 1.25 6.25 -17.48
N LYS A 153 2.52 6.12 -17.08
CA LYS A 153 3.53 5.39 -17.85
C LYS A 153 3.21 3.91 -18.01
N LEU A 154 2.56 3.30 -17.02
CA LEU A 154 2.17 1.90 -17.06
C LEU A 154 0.85 1.68 -17.80
N ALA A 155 -0.07 2.65 -17.74
CA ALA A 155 -1.33 2.64 -18.50
C ALA A 155 -1.12 2.90 -20.00
N ALA A 156 -0.17 3.76 -20.38
CA ALA A 156 0.11 4.09 -21.78
C ALA A 156 0.55 2.88 -22.65
N LYS A 157 0.86 1.74 -22.02
CA LYS A 157 1.03 0.44 -22.73
C LYS A 157 -0.29 -0.28 -23.00
N LYS A 158 -1.45 0.33 -22.72
CA LYS A 158 -2.79 -0.26 -22.95
C LYS A 158 -3.31 -0.07 -24.37
N ASP A 159 -2.67 0.74 -25.21
CA ASP A 159 -3.09 0.95 -26.61
C ASP A 159 -2.73 -0.24 -27.52
N TYR A 160 -3.17 -1.44 -27.15
CA TYR A 160 -3.59 -2.38 -28.19
C TYR A 160 -5.02 -1.97 -28.58
N VAL A 161 -5.13 -1.09 -29.55
CA VAL A 161 -6.33 -0.98 -30.37
C VAL A 161 -6.59 -2.39 -30.85
N LEU A 162 -7.58 -3.05 -30.28
CA LEU A 162 -8.06 -4.33 -30.81
C LEU A 162 -8.48 -4.02 -32.24
N ALA A 163 -7.94 -4.75 -33.19
CA ALA A 163 -8.29 -4.65 -34.63
C ALA A 163 -9.80 -4.83 -34.92
N VAL A 164 -10.61 -5.02 -33.93
CA VAL A 164 -12.09 -5.08 -33.96
C VAL A 164 -12.72 -3.72 -34.29
N GLU A 165 -12.06 -2.59 -33.91
CA GLU A 165 -12.59 -1.25 -34.23
C GLU A 165 -12.45 -0.89 -35.72
N TYR A 166 -11.60 -1.60 -36.45
CA TYR A 166 -11.44 -1.43 -37.92
C TYR A 166 -12.47 -2.16 -38.75
N ILE A 167 -13.34 -2.96 -38.16
CA ILE A 167 -14.35 -3.74 -38.91
C ILE A 167 -15.70 -3.01 -38.99
N ASP A 168 -15.95 -2.05 -38.09
CA ASP A 168 -17.26 -1.38 -37.97
C ASP A 168 -17.40 -0.09 -38.79
N ASP A 169 -16.31 0.45 -39.35
CA ASP A 169 -16.34 1.67 -40.18
C ASP A 169 -16.45 1.37 -41.69
N GLY A 170 -16.76 0.14 -42.09
CA GLY A 170 -16.79 -0.34 -43.47
C GLY A 170 -18.16 -0.77 -44.03
N GLN A 171 -19.29 -0.35 -43.41
CA GLN A 171 -20.64 -0.54 -44.00
C GLN A 171 -21.42 0.74 -44.11
#